data_536c6f9520f43d7debd5d6fc3df9cb4e
#
_entry.id   536c6f9520f43d7debd5d6fc3df9cb4e
#
_cell.length_a   1.000
_cell.length_b   1.000
_cell.length_c   1.000
_cell.angle_alpha   90.00
_cell.angle_beta   90.00
_cell.angle_gamma   90.00
#
_symmetry.space_group_name_H-M   'P 1'
#
loop_
_entity.id
_entity.type
_entity.pdbx_description
1 polymer ?
#
loop_
_entity_poly.entity_id
_entity_poly.type
_entity_poly.pdbx_seq_one_letter_code
_entity_poly.pdbx_strand_id
1 'polypeptide(L)'
;MYVAPLPRLLAFALLCAACSAGAGTLQVLVQDSNGRPLPDAVVFLESPAAKALAKPVAGTDIAQSGKQFVPLISVVPVGSLVQFPNRDTVRHHVYSFSPAKTFELKLYTGTPANPVLFDRPGVVVLGCNIHDFMTAWILVVETPFYGKTNDTGSVTLAAVAPGNYKLRSWHSTLPPGASLPEQNLTVGVADATLTVNLKGATR
;
A
#
# COMPACT_ATOMS: atom_id res chain seq x y z
N MET A 1 -14.95 -78.81 0.34
CA MET A 1 -14.03 -77.69 0.39
C MET A 1 -14.76 -76.46 -0.25
N TYR A 2 -15.37 -75.60 0.55
CA TYR A 2 -16.09 -74.43 0.07
C TYR A 2 -15.15 -73.20 0.19
N VAL A 3 -14.84 -72.57 -0.94
CA VAL A 3 -14.06 -71.37 -1.00
C VAL A 3 -15.05 -70.16 -1.06
N ALA A 4 -15.08 -69.36 -0.03
CA ALA A 4 -15.90 -68.16 0.02
C ALA A 4 -15.26 -67.04 -0.80
N PRO A 5 -16.02 -66.19 -1.54
CA PRO A 5 -15.48 -65.07 -2.27
C PRO A 5 -15.25 -63.91 -1.33
N LEU A 6 -14.04 -63.25 -1.44
CA LEU A 6 -13.69 -61.98 -0.78
C LEU A 6 -14.51 -60.81 -1.35
N PRO A 7 -15.01 -59.90 -0.53
CA PRO A 7 -15.65 -58.68 -1.00
C PRO A 7 -14.62 -57.69 -1.59
N ARG A 8 -14.85 -57.26 -2.82
CA ARG A 8 -14.11 -56.17 -3.45
C ARG A 8 -14.54 -54.81 -2.82
N LEU A 9 -13.69 -54.22 -2.01
CA LEU A 9 -13.84 -52.84 -1.58
C LEU A 9 -13.60 -51.90 -2.78
N LEU A 10 -14.67 -51.25 -3.27
CA LEU A 10 -14.56 -50.11 -4.17
C LEU A 10 -14.11 -48.89 -3.36
N ALA A 11 -12.85 -48.49 -3.54
CA ALA A 11 -12.35 -47.19 -3.04
C ALA A 11 -12.94 -46.09 -3.92
N PHE A 12 -13.86 -45.30 -3.37
CA PHE A 12 -14.37 -44.08 -3.98
C PHE A 12 -13.33 -42.97 -3.77
N ALA A 13 -12.54 -42.67 -4.79
CA ALA A 13 -11.63 -41.53 -4.78
C ALA A 13 -12.47 -40.25 -4.89
N LEU A 14 -12.58 -39.51 -3.78
CA LEU A 14 -13.15 -38.14 -3.76
C LEU A 14 -12.17 -37.21 -4.46
N LEU A 15 -12.45 -36.86 -5.71
CA LEU A 15 -11.72 -35.86 -6.46
C LEU A 15 -12.15 -34.49 -5.91
N CYS A 16 -11.41 -33.91 -4.94
CA CYS A 16 -11.55 -32.52 -4.56
C CYS A 16 -11.11 -31.64 -5.73
N ALA A 17 -12.07 -31.15 -6.51
CA ALA A 17 -11.82 -30.05 -7.45
C ALA A 17 -11.44 -28.81 -6.62
N ALA A 18 -10.17 -28.48 -6.57
CA ALA A 18 -9.71 -27.21 -6.08
C ALA A 18 -10.26 -26.13 -7.04
N CYS A 19 -11.35 -25.47 -6.67
CA CYS A 19 -11.77 -24.22 -7.31
C CYS A 19 -10.64 -23.22 -7.12
N SER A 20 -9.82 -23.02 -8.15
CA SER A 20 -8.94 -21.84 -8.23
C SER A 20 -9.86 -20.63 -8.29
N ALA A 21 -10.05 -19.97 -7.16
CA ALA A 21 -10.70 -18.66 -7.14
C ALA A 21 -9.84 -17.72 -8.00
N GLY A 22 -10.28 -17.45 -9.22
CA GLY A 22 -9.62 -16.53 -10.11
C GLY A 22 -9.49 -15.17 -9.41
N ALA A 23 -8.30 -14.62 -9.36
CA ALA A 23 -8.06 -13.27 -8.88
C ALA A 23 -8.16 -12.30 -10.07
N GLY A 24 -8.96 -11.26 -9.94
CA GLY A 24 -9.14 -10.23 -10.96
C GLY A 24 -8.08 -9.11 -10.85
N THR A 25 -7.97 -8.33 -11.91
CA THR A 25 -7.22 -7.09 -11.94
C THR A 25 -8.19 -5.92 -11.81
N LEU A 26 -7.93 -5.01 -10.89
CA LEU A 26 -8.69 -3.78 -10.75
C LEU A 26 -7.86 -2.60 -11.25
N GLN A 27 -8.30 -1.97 -12.34
CA GLN A 27 -7.73 -0.72 -12.82
C GLN A 27 -8.51 0.45 -12.22
N VAL A 28 -7.83 1.35 -11.53
CA VAL A 28 -8.44 2.52 -10.92
C VAL A 28 -7.91 3.79 -11.56
N LEU A 29 -8.81 4.64 -12.05
CA LEU A 29 -8.53 6.00 -12.48
C LEU A 29 -8.91 6.95 -11.33
N VAL A 30 -7.96 7.71 -10.81
CA VAL A 30 -8.22 8.74 -9.81
C VAL A 30 -8.24 10.12 -10.48
N GLN A 31 -9.26 10.89 -10.15
CA GLN A 31 -9.45 12.25 -10.64
C GLN A 31 -9.56 13.22 -9.46
N ASP A 32 -9.13 14.46 -9.68
CA ASP A 32 -9.28 15.56 -8.73
C ASP A 32 -10.75 16.09 -8.70
N SER A 33 -10.99 17.11 -7.89
CA SER A 33 -12.31 17.75 -7.77
C SER A 33 -12.83 18.36 -9.08
N ASN A 34 -11.96 18.56 -10.07
CA ASN A 34 -12.29 19.12 -11.39
C ASN A 34 -12.40 18.04 -12.48
N GLY A 35 -12.30 16.76 -12.13
CA GLY A 35 -12.34 15.65 -13.07
C GLY A 35 -11.02 15.43 -13.83
N ARG A 36 -9.91 16.09 -13.44
CA ARG A 36 -8.61 15.91 -14.07
C ARG A 36 -7.89 14.71 -13.47
N PRO A 37 -7.15 13.92 -14.28
CA PRO A 37 -6.31 12.84 -13.76
C PRO A 37 -5.39 13.32 -12.65
N LEU A 38 -5.35 12.58 -11.53
CA LEU A 38 -4.58 12.91 -10.33
C LEU A 38 -3.39 11.96 -10.19
N PRO A 39 -2.17 12.38 -10.56
CA PRO A 39 -0.94 11.64 -10.30
C PRO A 39 -0.67 11.50 -8.80
N ASP A 40 0.17 10.53 -8.42
CA ASP A 40 0.63 10.33 -7.05
C ASP A 40 -0.46 10.11 -6.00
N ALA A 41 -1.71 9.88 -6.42
CA ALA A 41 -2.75 9.44 -5.50
C ALA A 41 -2.50 7.99 -5.08
N VAL A 42 -2.70 7.69 -3.82
CA VAL A 42 -2.61 6.32 -3.30
C VAL A 42 -4.00 5.72 -3.21
N VAL A 43 -4.15 4.50 -3.73
CA VAL A 43 -5.38 3.71 -3.65
C VAL A 43 -5.07 2.39 -2.98
N PHE A 44 -5.94 1.95 -2.07
CA PHE A 44 -5.79 0.64 -1.42
C PHE A 44 -7.14 0.04 -1.03
N LEU A 45 -7.19 -1.29 -0.96
CA LEU A 45 -8.39 -2.05 -0.65
C LEU A 45 -8.25 -2.70 0.72
N GLU A 46 -9.19 -2.43 1.61
CA GLU A 46 -9.21 -3.01 2.95
C GLU A 46 -10.36 -4.01 3.11
N SER A 47 -10.06 -5.14 3.72
CA SER A 47 -11.01 -6.10 4.25
C SER A 47 -10.32 -6.95 5.31
N PRO A 48 -11.04 -7.68 6.19
CA PRO A 48 -10.43 -8.60 7.13
C PRO A 48 -9.55 -9.67 6.44
N ALA A 49 -9.98 -10.17 5.27
CA ALA A 49 -9.21 -11.12 4.49
C ALA A 49 -7.94 -10.50 3.90
N ALA A 50 -8.01 -9.28 3.36
CA ALA A 50 -6.85 -8.56 2.85
C ALA A 50 -5.83 -8.26 3.96
N LYS A 51 -6.30 -7.86 5.14
CA LYS A 51 -5.43 -7.63 6.31
C LYS A 51 -4.65 -8.88 6.72
N ALA A 52 -5.28 -10.05 6.68
CA ALA A 52 -4.62 -11.32 6.98
C ALA A 52 -3.53 -11.70 5.95
N LEU A 53 -3.60 -11.16 4.74
CA LEU A 53 -2.63 -11.39 3.66
C LEU A 53 -1.50 -10.35 3.64
N ALA A 54 -1.63 -9.25 4.37
CA ALA A 54 -0.62 -8.20 4.41
C ALA A 54 0.69 -8.73 4.98
N LYS A 55 1.78 -8.49 4.27
CA LYS A 55 3.14 -8.88 4.71
C LYS A 55 4.03 -7.66 4.71
N PRO A 56 4.84 -7.48 5.76
CA PRO A 56 5.86 -6.44 5.78
C PRO A 56 6.81 -6.56 4.59
N VAL A 57 7.30 -5.43 4.12
CA VAL A 57 8.39 -5.36 3.13
C VAL A 57 9.67 -4.89 3.81
N ALA A 58 10.80 -5.38 3.32
CA ALA A 58 12.12 -4.95 3.71
C ALA A 58 12.85 -4.34 2.51
N GLY A 59 13.90 -3.55 2.78
CA GLY A 59 14.70 -2.93 1.71
C GLY A 59 14.01 -1.76 1.01
N THR A 60 13.01 -1.15 1.64
CA THR A 60 12.44 0.11 1.16
C THR A 60 13.34 1.26 1.57
N ASP A 61 13.84 2.01 0.58
CA ASP A 61 14.64 3.21 0.78
C ASP A 61 13.80 4.46 0.48
N ILE A 62 13.88 5.45 1.37
CA ILE A 62 13.47 6.83 1.10
C ILE A 62 14.72 7.69 1.22
N ALA A 63 15.38 7.89 0.08
CA ALA A 63 16.66 8.57 0.05
C ALA A 63 16.51 10.09 0.20
N GLN A 64 17.53 10.74 0.76
CA GLN A 64 17.71 12.18 0.69
C GLN A 64 18.68 12.46 -0.44
N SER A 65 18.24 13.13 -1.48
CA SER A 65 19.04 13.45 -2.67
C SER A 65 18.58 14.77 -3.29
N GLY A 66 19.50 15.66 -3.58
CA GLY A 66 19.19 16.99 -4.09
C GLY A 66 18.37 17.84 -3.10
N LYS A 67 18.55 17.63 -1.80
CA LYS A 67 17.76 18.25 -0.71
C LYS A 67 16.26 17.95 -0.84
N GLN A 68 15.93 16.71 -1.21
CA GLN A 68 14.57 16.18 -1.31
C GLN A 68 14.52 14.77 -0.75
N PHE A 69 13.35 14.33 -0.27
CA PHE A 69 13.09 12.92 -0.05
C PHE A 69 12.65 12.26 -1.37
N VAL A 70 13.25 11.13 -1.70
CA VAL A 70 12.99 10.39 -2.95
C VAL A 70 12.73 8.91 -2.62
N PRO A 71 11.55 8.38 -2.95
CA PRO A 71 10.41 9.05 -3.60
C PRO A 71 9.66 10.00 -2.65
N LEU A 72 8.89 10.92 -3.22
CA LEU A 72 8.05 11.87 -2.48
C LEU A 72 6.93 11.18 -1.69
N ILE A 73 6.34 10.14 -2.29
CA ILE A 73 5.25 9.35 -1.68
C ILE A 73 5.61 7.88 -1.76
N SER A 74 5.60 7.22 -0.61
CA SER A 74 5.81 5.78 -0.45
C SER A 74 4.60 5.11 0.18
N VAL A 75 4.35 3.85 -0.15
CA VAL A 75 3.32 3.04 0.49
C VAL A 75 3.97 1.76 0.98
N VAL A 76 3.76 1.43 2.24
CA VAL A 76 4.30 0.21 2.84
C VAL A 76 3.25 -0.50 3.70
N PRO A 77 3.22 -1.82 3.73
CA PRO A 77 2.40 -2.56 4.68
C PRO A 77 2.88 -2.37 6.12
N VAL A 78 1.97 -2.51 7.09
CA VAL A 78 2.29 -2.50 8.51
C VAL A 78 3.39 -3.54 8.82
N GLY A 79 4.34 -3.17 9.69
CA GLY A 79 5.49 -3.98 10.06
C GLY A 79 6.70 -3.83 9.14
N SER A 80 6.62 -3.00 8.10
CA SER A 80 7.73 -2.76 7.16
C SER A 80 8.86 -1.96 7.78
N LEU A 81 10.07 -2.27 7.32
CA LEU A 81 11.31 -1.58 7.69
C LEU A 81 11.75 -0.67 6.55
N VAL A 82 11.92 0.63 6.84
CA VAL A 82 12.31 1.66 5.86
C VAL A 82 13.66 2.25 6.24
N GLN A 83 14.58 2.31 5.28
CA GLN A 83 15.87 2.99 5.38
C GLN A 83 15.76 4.42 4.85
N PHE A 84 16.59 5.31 5.41
CA PHE A 84 16.67 6.71 5.03
C PHE A 84 18.11 7.08 4.63
N PRO A 85 18.66 6.56 3.51
CA PRO A 85 20.00 6.90 3.09
C PRO A 85 20.13 8.36 2.68
N ASN A 86 21.12 9.06 3.22
CA ASN A 86 21.48 10.40 2.79
C ASN A 86 22.55 10.31 1.70
N ARG A 87 22.18 10.66 0.46
CA ARG A 87 23.03 10.65 -0.74
C ARG A 87 23.60 12.03 -1.08
N ASP A 88 23.27 13.07 -0.28
CA ASP A 88 23.80 14.40 -0.45
C ASP A 88 25.16 14.54 0.30
N THR A 89 25.91 15.56 -0.07
CA THR A 89 27.17 15.93 0.62
C THR A 89 26.94 16.69 1.92
N VAL A 90 25.73 17.16 2.17
CA VAL A 90 25.33 17.84 3.40
C VAL A 90 24.60 16.89 4.34
N ARG A 91 24.65 17.20 5.63
CA ARG A 91 23.87 16.43 6.61
C ARG A 91 22.39 16.75 6.47
N HIS A 92 21.56 15.76 6.72
CA HIS A 92 20.12 15.91 6.83
C HIS A 92 19.60 15.34 8.15
N HIS A 93 18.42 15.79 8.50
CA HIS A 93 17.62 15.29 9.61
C HIS A 93 16.35 14.64 9.02
N VAL A 94 15.89 13.55 9.58
CA VAL A 94 14.59 12.96 9.23
C VAL A 94 13.77 12.84 10.49
N TYR A 95 12.58 13.39 10.50
CA TYR A 95 11.66 13.25 11.61
C TYR A 95 10.22 13.09 11.15
N SER A 96 9.39 12.55 12.03
CA SER A 96 7.95 12.58 11.93
C SER A 96 7.33 12.72 13.31
N PHE A 97 6.26 13.52 13.40
CA PHE A 97 5.38 13.64 14.56
C PHE A 97 3.97 13.09 14.28
N SER A 98 3.81 12.36 13.18
CA SER A 98 2.52 11.77 12.82
C SER A 98 2.08 10.71 13.82
N PRO A 99 0.76 10.62 14.15
CA PRO A 99 0.25 9.61 15.09
C PRO A 99 0.58 8.16 14.70
N ALA A 100 0.64 7.87 13.39
CA ALA A 100 1.01 6.55 12.89
C ALA A 100 2.48 6.20 13.16
N LYS A 101 3.38 7.20 13.16
CA LYS A 101 4.80 7.01 13.48
C LYS A 101 5.46 8.30 13.94
N THR A 102 5.95 8.29 15.17
CA THR A 102 6.82 9.36 15.70
C THR A 102 8.25 8.84 15.79
N PHE A 103 9.20 9.53 15.16
CA PHE A 103 10.63 9.20 15.23
C PHE A 103 11.51 10.37 14.81
N GLU A 104 12.78 10.27 15.14
CA GLU A 104 13.79 11.28 14.79
C GLU A 104 15.13 10.58 14.49
N LEU A 105 15.71 10.90 13.33
CA LEU A 105 17.08 10.58 12.94
C LEU A 105 17.86 11.89 12.90
N LYS A 106 18.68 12.15 13.93
CA LYS A 106 19.43 13.39 14.07
C LYS A 106 20.50 13.51 12.98
N LEU A 107 20.84 14.71 12.62
CA LEU A 107 21.77 15.11 11.55
C LEU A 107 22.85 14.06 11.20
N TYR A 108 22.76 13.45 10.02
CA TYR A 108 23.68 12.43 9.55
C TYR A 108 24.03 12.57 8.07
N THR A 109 25.08 11.87 7.64
CA THR A 109 25.44 11.57 6.26
C THR A 109 25.48 10.05 6.07
N GLY A 110 25.34 9.58 4.82
CA GLY A 110 25.34 8.15 4.53
C GLY A 110 24.04 7.46 4.99
N THR A 111 24.10 6.18 5.32
CA THR A 111 22.93 5.38 5.70
C THR A 111 22.94 5.10 7.20
N PRO A 112 21.86 5.40 7.93
CA PRO A 112 21.72 5.03 9.33
C PRO A 112 21.84 3.51 9.50
N ALA A 113 22.43 3.06 10.63
CA ALA A 113 22.67 1.66 10.89
C ALA A 113 21.37 0.84 11.00
N ASN A 114 20.32 1.44 11.55
CA ASN A 114 19.06 0.76 11.80
C ASN A 114 17.94 1.38 10.94
N PRO A 115 17.14 0.54 10.26
CA PRO A 115 15.93 0.99 9.60
C PRO A 115 14.86 1.39 10.63
N VAL A 116 13.90 2.19 10.21
CA VAL A 116 12.74 2.57 11.02
C VAL A 116 11.60 1.59 10.75
N LEU A 117 11.02 1.04 11.81
CA LEU A 117 9.85 0.16 11.76
C LEU A 117 8.56 0.98 11.68
N PHE A 118 7.69 0.68 10.71
CA PHE A 118 6.36 1.29 10.56
C PHE A 118 5.28 0.30 10.99
N ASP A 119 4.89 0.34 12.24
CA ASP A 119 4.09 -0.65 12.96
C ASP A 119 2.61 -0.28 13.15
N ARG A 120 2.19 0.90 12.70
CA ARG A 120 0.79 1.38 12.79
C ARG A 120 0.31 1.91 11.45
N PRO A 121 -0.93 1.58 11.03
CA PRO A 121 -1.49 2.11 9.78
C PRO A 121 -1.76 3.62 9.90
N GLY A 122 -1.67 4.31 8.77
CA GLY A 122 -1.97 5.73 8.65
C GLY A 122 -0.97 6.51 7.81
N VAL A 123 -1.18 7.81 7.74
CA VAL A 123 -0.32 8.75 7.01
C VAL A 123 0.80 9.23 7.93
N VAL A 124 2.02 9.09 7.46
CA VAL A 124 3.24 9.60 8.12
C VAL A 124 3.83 10.69 7.25
N VAL A 125 3.99 11.88 7.81
CA VAL A 125 4.64 13.03 7.17
C VAL A 125 6.08 13.07 7.64
N LEU A 126 7.01 13.09 6.70
CA LEU A 126 8.44 13.27 6.95
C LEU A 126 8.83 14.73 6.80
N GLY A 127 9.73 15.18 7.62
CA GLY A 127 10.33 16.52 7.55
C GLY A 127 11.83 16.49 7.81
N CYS A 128 12.51 17.58 7.41
CA CYS A 128 13.89 17.88 7.73
C CYS A 128 13.95 19.25 8.43
N ASN A 129 14.59 19.33 9.61
CA ASN A 129 14.59 20.57 10.39
C ASN A 129 15.60 21.64 9.92
N ILE A 130 16.43 21.31 8.95
CA ILE A 130 17.41 22.27 8.39
C ILE A 130 17.09 22.70 6.94
N HIS A 131 16.07 22.07 6.33
CA HIS A 131 15.54 22.42 5.03
C HIS A 131 14.01 22.31 5.08
N ASP A 132 13.31 23.37 5.41
CA ASP A 132 11.86 23.38 5.68
C ASP A 132 11.00 22.88 4.52
N PHE A 133 11.52 22.97 3.28
CA PHE A 133 10.83 22.47 2.08
C PHE A 133 10.98 20.96 1.87
N MET A 134 11.87 20.28 2.60
CA MET A 134 12.03 18.82 2.50
C MET A 134 10.90 18.11 3.25
N THR A 135 9.89 17.72 2.50
CA THR A 135 8.73 16.96 3.01
C THR A 135 8.47 15.75 2.13
N ALA A 136 8.03 14.65 2.74
CA ALA A 136 7.55 13.46 2.03
C ALA A 136 6.48 12.73 2.86
N TRP A 137 5.82 11.75 2.25
CA TRP A 137 4.76 10.99 2.89
C TRP A 137 4.98 9.50 2.78
N ILE A 138 4.64 8.80 3.86
CA ILE A 138 4.55 7.33 3.87
C ILE A 138 3.12 6.97 4.26
N LEU A 139 2.42 6.24 3.40
CA LEU A 139 1.18 5.59 3.78
C LEU A 139 1.48 4.19 4.28
N VAL A 140 1.13 3.92 5.53
CA VAL A 140 1.23 2.60 6.13
C VAL A 140 -0.14 1.95 6.02
N VAL A 141 -0.24 0.84 5.31
CA VAL A 141 -1.49 0.16 4.96
C VAL A 141 -1.56 -1.26 5.54
N GLU A 142 -2.77 -1.76 5.79
CA GLU A 142 -3.00 -3.12 6.31
C GLU A 142 -3.52 -4.06 5.21
N THR A 143 -2.94 -3.99 4.02
CA THR A 143 -3.39 -4.76 2.86
C THR A 143 -2.25 -4.99 1.88
N PRO A 144 -2.24 -6.07 1.09
CA PRO A 144 -1.35 -6.22 -0.05
C PRO A 144 -1.85 -5.50 -1.31
N PHE A 145 -3.12 -5.06 -1.33
CA PHE A 145 -3.77 -4.46 -2.49
C PHE A 145 -3.70 -2.94 -2.42
N TYR A 146 -2.58 -2.38 -2.83
CA TYR A 146 -2.34 -0.94 -2.86
C TYR A 146 -1.50 -0.53 -4.06
N GLY A 147 -1.57 0.72 -4.41
CA GLY A 147 -0.72 1.31 -5.44
C GLY A 147 -0.83 2.82 -5.51
N LYS A 148 0.07 3.42 -6.26
CA LYS A 148 0.16 4.85 -6.50
C LYS A 148 -0.14 5.13 -7.97
N THR A 149 -0.98 6.13 -8.25
CA THR A 149 -1.31 6.51 -9.62
C THR A 149 -0.12 7.11 -10.35
N ASN A 150 -0.04 6.81 -11.63
CA ASN A 150 0.91 7.38 -12.57
C ASN A 150 0.47 8.79 -13.05
N ASP A 151 1.20 9.37 -14.01
CA ASP A 151 0.93 10.70 -14.57
C ASP A 151 -0.43 10.83 -15.24
N THR A 152 -1.05 9.73 -15.63
CA THR A 152 -2.39 9.67 -16.19
C THR A 152 -3.49 9.43 -15.15
N GLY A 153 -3.14 9.46 -13.85
CA GLY A 153 -4.06 9.19 -12.74
C GLY A 153 -4.46 7.73 -12.60
N SER A 154 -3.79 6.81 -13.29
CA SER A 154 -4.13 5.38 -13.30
C SER A 154 -3.24 4.56 -12.38
N VAL A 155 -3.85 3.57 -11.71
CA VAL A 155 -3.15 2.53 -10.94
C VAL A 155 -3.82 1.17 -11.20
N THR A 156 -3.01 0.12 -11.23
CA THR A 156 -3.47 -1.26 -11.39
C THR A 156 -3.22 -2.03 -10.09
N LEU A 157 -4.28 -2.58 -9.51
CA LEU A 157 -4.21 -3.50 -8.40
C LEU A 157 -4.41 -4.92 -8.94
N ALA A 158 -3.33 -5.69 -8.98
CA ALA A 158 -3.34 -7.04 -9.54
C ALA A 158 -3.68 -8.10 -8.48
N ALA A 159 -4.17 -9.25 -8.96
CA ALA A 159 -4.45 -10.42 -8.14
C ALA A 159 -5.36 -10.15 -6.94
N VAL A 160 -6.34 -9.27 -7.11
CA VAL A 160 -7.35 -8.98 -6.08
C VAL A 160 -8.33 -10.14 -6.00
N ALA A 161 -8.41 -10.79 -4.85
CA ALA A 161 -9.35 -11.87 -4.63
C ALA A 161 -10.81 -11.36 -4.69
N PRO A 162 -11.76 -12.14 -5.20
CA PRO A 162 -13.17 -11.76 -5.14
C PRO A 162 -13.64 -11.55 -3.71
N GLY A 163 -14.43 -10.48 -3.49
CA GLY A 163 -14.90 -10.15 -2.15
C GLY A 163 -15.39 -8.71 -2.00
N ASN A 164 -15.79 -8.39 -0.78
CA ASN A 164 -16.21 -7.05 -0.43
C ASN A 164 -15.04 -6.32 0.26
N TYR A 165 -14.78 -5.11 -0.22
CA TYR A 165 -13.69 -4.26 0.24
C TYR A 165 -14.20 -2.85 0.56
N LYS A 166 -13.44 -2.15 1.41
CA LYS A 166 -13.44 -0.69 1.47
C LYS A 166 -12.29 -0.21 0.60
N LEU A 167 -12.61 0.47 -0.50
CA LEU A 167 -11.62 1.19 -1.28
C LEU A 167 -11.38 2.52 -0.59
N ARG A 168 -10.12 2.81 -0.27
CA ARG A 168 -9.67 4.09 0.26
C ARG A 168 -8.70 4.75 -0.70
N SER A 169 -8.70 6.07 -0.65
CA SER A 169 -7.79 6.88 -1.46
C SER A 169 -7.21 8.04 -0.64
N TRP A 170 -6.02 8.45 -1.02
CA TRP A 170 -5.30 9.56 -0.38
C TRP A 170 -4.45 10.31 -1.41
N HIS A 171 -4.24 11.59 -1.17
CA HIS A 171 -3.30 12.43 -1.91
C HIS A 171 -2.70 13.48 -0.97
N SER A 172 -1.46 13.94 -1.24
CA SER A 172 -0.73 14.89 -0.40
C SER A 172 -1.36 16.27 -0.28
N THR A 173 -2.27 16.62 -1.19
CA THR A 173 -3.02 17.89 -1.14
C THR A 173 -4.29 17.83 -0.29
N LEU A 174 -4.67 16.64 0.22
CA LEU A 174 -5.74 16.56 1.20
C LEU A 174 -5.31 17.24 2.52
N PRO A 175 -6.26 17.85 3.24
CA PRO A 175 -5.94 18.47 4.53
C PRO A 175 -5.26 17.47 5.48
N PRO A 176 -4.20 17.86 6.20
CA PRO A 176 -3.56 17.02 7.20
C PRO A 176 -4.57 16.53 8.24
N GLY A 177 -4.54 15.24 8.55
CA GLY A 177 -5.45 14.63 9.53
C GLY A 177 -6.89 14.43 9.05
N ALA A 178 -7.22 14.76 7.79
CA ALA A 178 -8.51 14.45 7.23
C ALA A 178 -8.76 12.94 7.20
N SER A 179 -10.02 12.53 7.43
CA SER A 179 -10.44 11.15 7.21
C SER A 179 -10.20 10.76 5.76
N LEU A 180 -9.63 9.58 5.54
CA LEU A 180 -9.43 9.07 4.18
C LEU A 180 -10.78 8.82 3.52
N PRO A 181 -11.04 9.37 2.34
CA PRO A 181 -12.22 9.05 1.56
C PRO A 181 -12.32 7.54 1.34
N GLU A 182 -13.51 6.99 1.57
CA GLU A 182 -13.76 5.55 1.43
C GLU A 182 -15.06 5.29 0.66
N GLN A 183 -15.09 4.16 -0.05
CA GLN A 183 -16.30 3.63 -0.68
C GLN A 183 -16.31 2.11 -0.60
N ASN A 184 -17.51 1.52 -0.50
CA ASN A 184 -17.67 0.08 -0.58
C ASN A 184 -17.49 -0.39 -2.02
N LEU A 185 -16.76 -1.49 -2.21
CA LEU A 185 -16.47 -2.08 -3.50
C LEU A 185 -16.61 -3.60 -3.42
N THR A 186 -17.40 -4.17 -4.32
CA THR A 186 -17.43 -5.62 -4.54
C THR A 186 -16.56 -5.96 -5.75
N VAL A 187 -15.53 -6.77 -5.53
CA VAL A 187 -14.62 -7.27 -6.59
C VAL A 187 -15.07 -8.67 -6.97
N GLY A 188 -15.27 -8.90 -8.26
CA GLY A 188 -15.56 -10.22 -8.86
C GLY A 188 -14.29 -10.94 -9.31
N VAL A 189 -14.47 -12.03 -10.06
CA VAL A 189 -13.36 -12.81 -10.66
C VAL A 189 -12.82 -12.19 -11.96
N ALA A 190 -13.63 -11.35 -12.61
CA ALA A 190 -13.25 -10.67 -13.85
C ALA A 190 -12.49 -9.36 -13.56
N ASP A 191 -11.64 -8.99 -14.51
CA ASP A 191 -11.01 -7.67 -14.51
C ASP A 191 -12.06 -6.55 -14.55
N ALA A 192 -11.80 -5.48 -13.80
CA ALA A 192 -12.71 -4.34 -13.69
C ALA A 192 -11.97 -3.01 -13.75
N THR A 193 -12.68 -1.98 -14.18
CA THR A 193 -12.19 -0.59 -14.17
C THR A 193 -13.13 0.26 -13.33
N LEU A 194 -12.54 1.15 -12.53
CA LEU A 194 -13.25 2.05 -11.62
C LEU A 194 -12.67 3.46 -11.71
N THR A 195 -13.54 4.48 -11.67
CA THR A 195 -13.12 5.88 -11.51
C THR A 195 -13.42 6.35 -10.08
N VAL A 196 -12.43 6.95 -9.44
CA VAL A 196 -12.52 7.56 -8.11
C VAL A 196 -12.33 9.07 -8.23
N ASN A 197 -13.35 9.84 -7.85
CA ASN A 197 -13.23 11.30 -7.74
C ASN A 197 -12.80 11.67 -6.32
N LEU A 198 -11.55 12.07 -6.15
CA LEU A 198 -10.97 12.41 -4.87
C LEU A 198 -11.29 13.86 -4.52
N LYS A 199 -12.43 14.06 -3.86
CA LYS A 199 -12.89 15.39 -3.44
C LYS A 199 -11.90 16.04 -2.48
N GLY A 200 -11.62 17.33 -2.69
CA GLY A 200 -10.68 18.10 -1.88
C GLY A 200 -9.21 17.96 -2.32
N ALA A 201 -8.88 17.00 -3.18
CA ALA A 201 -7.57 16.94 -3.79
C ALA A 201 -7.50 17.82 -5.05
N THR A 202 -6.31 18.35 -5.33
CA THR A 202 -6.01 19.15 -6.52
C THR A 202 -4.70 18.66 -7.14
N ARG A 203 -4.63 18.75 -8.45
CA ARG A 203 -3.40 18.53 -9.21
C ARG A 203 -2.48 19.75 -9.07
#